data_bcdc35031d797f7a30b8e2ba7a6c2311
#
_entry.id   bcdc35031d797f7a30b8e2ba7a6c2311
#
_cell.length_a   1.000
_cell.length_b   1.000
_cell.length_c   1.000
_cell.angle_alpha   90.00
_cell.angle_beta   90.00
_cell.angle_gamma   90.00
#
_symmetry.space_group_name_H-M   'P 1'
#
loop_
_entity.id
_entity.type
_entity.pdbx_description
1 polymer ?
#
loop_
_entity_poly.entity_id
_entity_poly.type
_entity_poly.pdbx_seq_one_letter_code
_entity_poly.pdbx_strand_id
1 'polypeptide(L)'
;MSKYTMMIKDIVNDYSKNIESSKIDDKLDEARKYIFDFNYPIIDESTKKRIEIAILKHYYFREIAFETVGIFKIKLNDRLNLIMSRYNALYEKQDLTLSPYINSYLSESGNSNGTSNTDTKNDDWQTTSETPQGILQDLKEGRYSSMAVYTDNTDNTNSSNTNDYTRRVESLNGLTYSEAFRNYFDNIISIDEELVNEFSDLFMVIW
;
A
#
# COMPACT_ATOMS: atom_id res chain seq x y z
N MET A 1 47.83 -3.41 -0.73
CA MET A 1 46.91 -3.60 -1.86
C MET A 1 46.87 -5.06 -2.22
N SER A 2 45.73 -5.69 -2.12
CA SER A 2 45.60 -7.09 -2.53
C SER A 2 45.81 -7.20 -4.04
N LYS A 3 46.65 -8.06 -4.50
CA LYS A 3 47.03 -8.24 -5.91
C LYS A 3 45.98 -9.02 -6.72
N TYR A 4 44.81 -9.33 -6.09
CA TYR A 4 43.84 -10.30 -6.60
C TYR A 4 42.44 -9.79 -6.67
N THR A 5 42.20 -8.49 -6.38
CA THR A 5 40.89 -7.89 -6.45
C THR A 5 40.75 -7.08 -7.74
N MET A 6 39.57 -7.10 -8.36
CA MET A 6 39.24 -6.39 -9.59
C MET A 6 38.34 -5.22 -9.28
N MET A 7 38.56 -4.08 -9.94
CA MET A 7 37.63 -2.95 -9.91
C MET A 7 36.42 -3.25 -10.81
N ILE A 8 35.27 -2.72 -10.46
CA ILE A 8 34.08 -2.78 -11.34
C ILE A 8 34.39 -2.19 -12.72
N LYS A 9 35.19 -1.11 -12.79
CA LYS A 9 35.67 -0.51 -14.04
C LYS A 9 36.35 -1.54 -14.95
N ASP A 10 37.20 -2.41 -14.40
CA ASP A 10 37.94 -3.39 -15.17
C ASP A 10 37.01 -4.49 -15.67
N ILE A 11 36.07 -4.93 -14.83
CA ILE A 11 35.02 -5.89 -15.19
C ILE A 11 34.15 -5.31 -16.32
N VAL A 12 33.70 -4.05 -16.21
CA VAL A 12 32.90 -3.37 -17.23
C VAL A 12 33.68 -3.29 -18.54
N ASN A 13 34.94 -2.92 -18.52
CA ASN A 13 35.77 -2.85 -19.72
C ASN A 13 35.99 -4.22 -20.36
N ASP A 14 36.17 -5.26 -19.57
CA ASP A 14 36.37 -6.62 -20.09
C ASP A 14 35.14 -7.15 -20.84
N TYR A 15 33.94 -6.87 -20.33
CA TYR A 15 32.69 -7.32 -20.95
C TYR A 15 32.12 -6.38 -21.99
N SER A 16 32.63 -5.16 -22.09
CA SER A 16 32.22 -4.19 -23.12
C SER A 16 33.23 -4.04 -24.28
N LYS A 17 34.21 -4.94 -24.40
CA LYS A 17 35.25 -4.89 -25.44
C LYS A 17 34.72 -4.84 -26.88
N ASN A 18 33.53 -5.36 -27.11
CA ASN A 18 32.91 -5.40 -28.44
C ASN A 18 32.16 -4.11 -28.81
N ILE A 19 32.10 -3.12 -27.91
CA ILE A 19 31.41 -1.88 -28.15
C ILE A 19 32.44 -0.80 -28.43
N GLU A 20 32.41 -0.28 -29.67
CA GLU A 20 33.23 0.86 -30.10
C GLU A 20 32.76 2.20 -29.51
N SER A 21 31.66 2.22 -28.74
CA SER A 21 31.13 3.42 -28.14
C SER A 21 32.07 3.98 -27.07
N SER A 22 32.36 5.28 -27.19
CA SER A 22 33.11 6.02 -26.17
C SER A 22 32.23 6.40 -24.96
N LYS A 23 30.91 6.19 -25.06
CA LYS A 23 29.96 6.54 -23.99
C LYS A 23 29.97 5.49 -22.91
N ILE A 24 30.13 5.93 -21.68
CA ILE A 24 30.21 5.05 -20.51
C ILE A 24 28.89 4.32 -20.28
N ASP A 25 27.76 4.96 -20.59
CA ASP A 25 26.42 4.37 -20.39
C ASP A 25 26.19 3.15 -21.28
N ASP A 26 26.66 3.15 -22.52
CA ASP A 26 26.53 2.02 -23.44
C ASP A 26 27.37 0.82 -22.93
N LYS A 27 28.55 1.10 -22.40
CA LYS A 27 29.42 0.08 -21.81
C LYS A 27 28.82 -0.53 -20.55
N LEU A 28 28.22 0.30 -19.73
CA LEU A 28 27.54 -0.16 -18.51
C LEU A 28 26.31 -1.01 -18.83
N ASP A 29 25.56 -0.65 -19.89
CA ASP A 29 24.38 -1.43 -20.28
C ASP A 29 24.73 -2.81 -20.81
N GLU A 30 25.87 -2.96 -21.49
CA GLU A 30 26.34 -4.27 -21.95
C GLU A 30 26.92 -5.09 -20.81
N ALA A 31 27.79 -4.50 -19.98
CA ALA A 31 28.38 -5.19 -18.83
C ALA A 31 27.31 -5.61 -17.81
N ARG A 32 26.23 -4.83 -17.67
CA ARG A 32 25.07 -5.15 -16.85
C ARG A 32 24.49 -6.51 -17.20
N LYS A 33 24.27 -6.80 -18.48
CA LYS A 33 23.70 -8.06 -18.94
C LYS A 33 24.53 -9.28 -18.52
N TYR A 34 25.83 -9.08 -18.39
CA TYR A 34 26.73 -10.14 -17.94
C TYR A 34 26.82 -10.24 -16.41
N ILE A 35 26.89 -9.10 -15.72
CA ILE A 35 27.04 -9.07 -14.26
C ILE A 35 25.75 -9.54 -13.58
N PHE A 36 24.59 -9.15 -14.11
CA PHE A 36 23.26 -9.49 -13.59
C PHE A 36 22.55 -10.55 -14.44
N ASP A 37 23.28 -11.58 -14.91
CA ASP A 37 22.75 -12.69 -15.72
C ASP A 37 21.89 -13.69 -14.93
N PHE A 38 21.29 -13.27 -13.84
CA PHE A 38 20.47 -14.06 -12.94
C PHE A 38 19.11 -13.39 -12.67
N ASN A 39 18.17 -14.19 -12.20
CA ASN A 39 16.84 -13.71 -11.86
C ASN A 39 16.75 -13.34 -10.38
N TYR A 40 16.05 -12.24 -10.11
CA TYR A 40 15.68 -11.80 -8.77
C TYR A 40 14.31 -11.10 -8.82
N PRO A 41 13.56 -11.03 -7.71
CA PRO A 41 12.23 -10.42 -7.69
C PRO A 41 12.32 -8.91 -7.93
N ILE A 42 11.67 -8.42 -8.99
CA ILE A 42 11.60 -7.00 -9.31
C ILE A 42 10.25 -6.67 -9.95
N ILE A 43 9.75 -5.45 -9.74
CA ILE A 43 8.43 -5.02 -10.21
C ILE A 43 8.38 -4.96 -11.73
N ASP A 44 9.33 -4.26 -12.35
CA ASP A 44 9.38 -4.05 -13.80
C ASP A 44 10.81 -4.01 -14.35
N GLU A 45 10.95 -4.24 -15.66
CA GLU A 45 12.25 -4.24 -16.34
C GLU A 45 12.87 -2.84 -16.44
N SER A 46 12.10 -1.78 -16.39
CA SER A 46 12.63 -0.40 -16.43
C SER A 46 13.32 -0.04 -15.12
N THR A 47 12.71 -0.38 -14.00
CA THR A 47 13.27 -0.24 -12.66
C THR A 47 14.49 -1.14 -12.49
N LYS A 48 14.45 -2.37 -13.01
CA LYS A 48 15.60 -3.27 -13.02
C LYS A 48 16.82 -2.63 -13.68
N LYS A 49 16.64 -2.17 -14.91
CA LYS A 49 17.71 -1.52 -15.66
C LYS A 49 18.29 -0.31 -14.92
N ARG A 50 17.42 0.52 -14.35
CA ARG A 50 17.80 1.72 -13.61
C ARG A 50 18.64 1.39 -12.38
N ILE A 51 18.19 0.43 -11.56
CA ILE A 51 18.87 0.01 -10.33
C ILE A 51 20.23 -0.62 -10.64
N GLU A 52 20.28 -1.56 -11.60
CA GLU A 52 21.52 -2.23 -11.98
C GLU A 52 22.58 -1.25 -12.48
N ILE A 53 22.18 -0.27 -13.31
CA ILE A 53 23.08 0.80 -13.77
C ILE A 53 23.50 1.71 -12.60
N ALA A 54 22.60 2.03 -11.69
CA ALA A 54 22.91 2.85 -10.51
C ALA A 54 23.95 2.18 -9.62
N ILE A 55 23.82 0.88 -9.35
CA ILE A 55 24.81 0.10 -8.60
C ILE A 55 26.16 0.14 -9.30
N LEU A 56 26.21 -0.16 -10.60
CA LEU A 56 27.47 -0.16 -11.35
C LEU A 56 28.14 1.23 -11.41
N LYS A 57 27.34 2.31 -11.50
CA LYS A 57 27.86 3.69 -11.49
C LYS A 57 28.40 4.08 -10.11
N HIS A 58 27.68 3.76 -9.06
CA HIS A 58 28.06 4.11 -7.69
C HIS A 58 29.35 3.43 -7.28
N TYR A 59 29.49 2.15 -7.61
CA TYR A 59 30.67 1.36 -7.27
C TYR A 59 31.71 1.25 -8.38
N TYR A 60 31.63 2.08 -9.42
CA TYR A 60 32.46 1.96 -10.62
C TYR A 60 33.97 1.90 -10.36
N PHE A 61 34.45 2.69 -9.40
CA PHE A 61 35.85 2.78 -9.02
C PHE A 61 36.19 1.97 -7.77
N ARG A 62 35.28 1.14 -7.28
CA ARG A 62 35.53 0.27 -6.13
C ARG A 62 35.97 -1.13 -6.55
N GLU A 63 36.80 -1.71 -5.73
CA GLU A 63 37.20 -3.12 -5.86
C GLU A 63 36.14 -4.04 -5.26
N ILE A 64 35.88 -5.17 -5.90
CA ILE A 64 35.00 -6.21 -5.33
C ILE A 64 35.67 -6.84 -4.12
N ALA A 65 34.90 -7.17 -3.07
CA ALA A 65 35.44 -7.78 -1.84
C ALA A 65 35.73 -9.29 -1.96
N PHE A 66 35.66 -9.84 -3.18
CA PHE A 66 35.81 -11.27 -3.45
C PHE A 66 36.90 -11.54 -4.46
N GLU A 67 37.49 -12.75 -4.35
CA GLU A 67 38.61 -13.16 -5.19
C GLU A 67 38.27 -13.29 -6.67
N THR A 68 37.02 -13.62 -6.99
CA THR A 68 36.57 -13.82 -8.36
C THR A 68 35.22 -13.13 -8.66
N VAL A 69 35.04 -12.72 -9.90
CA VAL A 69 33.77 -12.17 -10.40
C VAL A 69 32.63 -13.19 -10.23
N GLY A 70 32.91 -14.48 -10.36
CA GLY A 70 31.89 -15.53 -10.16
C GLY A 70 31.33 -15.54 -8.75
N ILE A 71 32.20 -15.49 -7.72
CA ILE A 71 31.76 -15.42 -6.31
C ILE A 71 31.03 -14.12 -6.05
N PHE A 72 31.53 -13.01 -6.58
CA PHE A 72 30.85 -11.72 -6.48
C PHE A 72 29.41 -11.78 -7.05
N LYS A 73 29.20 -12.36 -8.24
CA LYS A 73 27.87 -12.54 -8.83
C LYS A 73 26.93 -13.37 -7.96
N ILE A 74 27.43 -14.45 -7.36
CA ILE A 74 26.64 -15.29 -6.46
C ILE A 74 26.19 -14.47 -5.23
N LYS A 75 27.11 -13.73 -4.63
CA LYS A 75 26.82 -12.90 -3.46
C LYS A 75 25.91 -11.73 -3.80
N LEU A 76 26.06 -11.13 -4.97
CA LEU A 76 25.19 -10.08 -5.48
C LEU A 76 23.78 -10.61 -5.69
N ASN A 77 23.63 -11.79 -6.29
CA ASN A 77 22.34 -12.45 -6.45
C ASN A 77 21.67 -12.76 -5.11
N ASP A 78 22.42 -13.34 -4.18
CA ASP A 78 21.92 -13.65 -2.83
C ASP A 78 21.41 -12.38 -2.12
N ARG A 79 22.20 -11.30 -2.17
CA ARG A 79 21.81 -10.02 -1.57
C ARG A 79 20.56 -9.43 -2.23
N LEU A 80 20.49 -9.41 -3.56
CA LEU A 80 19.33 -8.93 -4.30
C LEU A 80 18.07 -9.72 -3.96
N ASN A 81 18.14 -11.05 -3.92
CA ASN A 81 16.97 -11.86 -3.56
C ASN A 81 16.51 -11.61 -2.12
N LEU A 82 17.42 -11.29 -1.21
CA LEU A 82 17.07 -11.01 0.18
C LEU A 82 16.38 -9.65 0.36
N ILE A 83 16.87 -8.61 -0.31
CA ILE A 83 16.42 -7.24 -0.06
C ILE A 83 15.30 -6.77 -0.99
N MET A 84 15.23 -7.28 -2.24
CA MET A 84 14.34 -6.74 -3.26
C MET A 84 12.85 -6.89 -2.94
N SER A 85 12.45 -7.90 -2.17
CA SER A 85 11.06 -8.02 -1.73
C SER A 85 10.61 -6.82 -0.89
N ARG A 86 11.49 -6.30 -0.04
CA ARG A 86 11.24 -5.10 0.78
C ARG A 86 11.18 -3.85 -0.11
N TYR A 87 12.15 -3.70 -1.02
CA TYR A 87 12.23 -2.53 -1.89
C TYR A 87 11.10 -2.48 -2.92
N ASN A 88 10.67 -3.61 -3.45
CA ASN A 88 9.50 -3.69 -4.33
C ASN A 88 8.25 -3.15 -3.64
N ALA A 89 8.00 -3.51 -2.38
CA ALA A 89 6.88 -2.99 -1.62
C ALA A 89 6.98 -1.46 -1.37
N LEU A 90 8.20 -0.92 -1.25
CA LEU A 90 8.42 0.51 -1.15
C LEU A 90 8.14 1.22 -2.48
N TYR A 91 8.61 0.68 -3.60
CA TYR A 91 8.34 1.22 -4.93
C TYR A 91 6.86 1.19 -5.29
N GLU A 92 6.14 0.08 -5.00
CA GLU A 92 4.69 0.01 -5.21
C GLU A 92 3.94 1.08 -4.43
N LYS A 93 4.31 1.30 -3.16
CA LYS A 93 3.69 2.36 -2.35
C LYS A 93 4.03 3.75 -2.88
N GLN A 94 5.23 3.92 -3.39
CA GLN A 94 5.66 5.17 -3.99
C GLN A 94 4.82 5.52 -5.22
N ASP A 95 4.58 4.58 -6.11
CA ASP A 95 3.71 4.79 -7.28
C ASP A 95 2.28 5.15 -6.89
N LEU A 96 1.75 4.55 -5.83
CA LEU A 96 0.41 4.85 -5.32
C LEU A 96 0.30 6.25 -4.67
N THR A 97 1.39 6.72 -4.04
CA THR A 97 1.42 8.04 -3.38
C THR A 97 1.79 9.17 -4.34
N LEU A 98 2.16 8.86 -5.53
CA LEU A 98 3.00 9.65 -6.39
C LEU A 98 2.41 10.20 -7.63
N SER A 99 1.15 10.13 -7.81
CA SER A 99 0.54 11.04 -8.72
C SER A 99 0.20 12.34 -7.94
N PRO A 100 1.05 13.37 -7.99
CA PRO A 100 0.71 14.68 -7.40
C PRO A 100 -0.49 15.29 -8.11
N TYR A 101 -0.90 14.70 -9.23
CA TYR A 101 -2.11 15.02 -10.01
C TYR A 101 -3.26 14.05 -9.76
N ILE A 102 -3.04 12.91 -9.17
CA ILE A 102 -4.13 12.10 -8.61
C ILE A 102 -4.34 12.68 -7.22
N ASN A 103 -5.30 13.62 -7.13
CA ASN A 103 -5.99 13.79 -5.88
C ASN A 103 -6.20 12.39 -5.33
N SER A 104 -5.63 12.07 -4.20
CA SER A 104 -5.85 10.78 -3.58
C SER A 104 -7.31 10.75 -3.17
N TYR A 105 -8.16 10.36 -4.12
CA TYR A 105 -9.55 10.10 -3.86
C TYR A 105 -9.60 8.81 -3.06
N LEU A 106 -9.66 8.92 -1.77
CA LEU A 106 -10.15 7.81 -0.98
C LEU A 106 -11.64 7.70 -1.29
N SER A 107 -11.96 6.93 -2.32
CA SER A 107 -13.34 6.57 -2.61
C SER A 107 -13.72 5.44 -1.66
N GLU A 108 -14.28 5.80 -0.52
CA GLU A 108 -14.92 4.84 0.36
C GLU A 108 -16.35 4.64 -0.13
N SER A 109 -16.62 3.53 -0.81
CA SER A 109 -17.96 3.10 -1.14
C SER A 109 -18.41 2.08 -0.10
N GLY A 110 -19.31 2.49 0.75
CA GLY A 110 -19.95 1.61 1.72
C GLY A 110 -21.41 1.38 1.33
N ASN A 111 -21.83 0.13 1.25
CA ASN A 111 -23.22 -0.25 1.16
C ASN A 111 -23.67 -0.67 2.57
N SER A 112 -24.49 0.13 3.20
CA SER A 112 -25.10 -0.18 4.49
C SER A 112 -26.55 -0.62 4.29
N ASN A 113 -26.76 -1.92 4.29
CA ASN A 113 -28.10 -2.50 4.29
C ASN A 113 -28.57 -2.66 5.74
N GLY A 114 -29.33 -1.70 6.22
CA GLY A 114 -30.00 -1.79 7.52
C GLY A 114 -31.42 -2.23 7.34
N THR A 115 -31.76 -3.45 7.77
CA THR A 115 -33.16 -3.89 7.90
C THR A 115 -33.56 -3.68 9.35
N SER A 116 -34.40 -2.70 9.63
CA SER A 116 -34.98 -2.50 10.94
C SER A 116 -36.42 -3.01 10.94
N ASN A 117 -36.66 -4.09 11.64
CA ASN A 117 -37.99 -4.59 11.93
C ASN A 117 -38.39 -4.06 13.31
N THR A 118 -39.28 -3.10 13.34
CA THR A 118 -39.82 -2.60 14.59
C THR A 118 -41.27 -3.09 14.71
N ASP A 119 -41.49 -4.09 15.55
CA ASP A 119 -42.81 -4.53 15.96
C ASP A 119 -43.21 -3.73 17.19
N THR A 120 -44.02 -2.69 16.98
CA THR A 120 -44.61 -1.92 18.08
C THR A 120 -46.00 -2.38 18.31
N LYS A 121 -46.25 -3.12 19.40
CA LYS A 121 -47.58 -3.42 19.92
C LYS A 121 -47.96 -2.42 20.97
N ASN A 122 -48.82 -1.53 20.63
CA ASN A 122 -49.45 -0.63 21.58
C ASN A 122 -50.88 -1.11 21.87
N ASP A 123 -51.03 -1.79 23.00
CA ASP A 123 -52.35 -2.14 23.54
C ASP A 123 -52.85 -0.95 24.40
N ASP A 124 -53.68 -0.10 23.82
CA ASP A 124 -54.29 1.03 24.55
C ASP A 124 -55.68 0.65 24.99
N TRP A 125 -55.85 0.52 26.30
CA TRP A 125 -57.13 0.26 26.91
C TRP A 125 -57.70 1.51 27.52
N GLN A 126 -58.73 2.05 26.90
CA GLN A 126 -59.47 3.17 27.47
C GLN A 126 -60.80 2.64 28.02
N THR A 127 -60.92 2.59 29.32
CA THR A 127 -62.15 2.18 29.98
C THR A 127 -62.69 3.33 30.79
N THR A 128 -63.94 3.71 30.50
CA THR A 128 -64.68 4.68 31.31
C THR A 128 -65.69 3.98 32.15
N SER A 129 -65.54 4.01 33.46
CA SER A 129 -66.47 3.41 34.41
C SER A 129 -67.04 4.50 35.34
N GLU A 130 -68.35 4.52 35.45
CA GLU A 130 -69.05 5.44 36.41
C GLU A 130 -69.01 4.95 37.84
N THR A 131 -68.54 3.69 38.06
CA THR A 131 -68.38 3.12 39.42
C THR A 131 -66.92 2.82 39.67
N PRO A 132 -66.30 3.47 40.65
CA PRO A 132 -64.83 3.40 40.89
C PRO A 132 -64.34 2.18 41.66
N GLN A 133 -65.04 1.06 41.64
CA GLN A 133 -64.71 -0.09 42.49
C GLN A 133 -64.54 -1.42 41.76
N GLY A 134 -64.12 -1.40 40.54
CA GLY A 134 -63.78 -2.62 39.80
C GLY A 134 -62.32 -3.00 39.96
N ILE A 135 -62.02 -4.30 40.09
CA ILE A 135 -60.67 -4.84 39.98
C ILE A 135 -60.18 -4.63 38.55
N LEU A 136 -59.02 -4.10 38.36
CA LEU A 136 -58.45 -3.79 37.02
C LEU A 136 -58.48 -4.99 36.05
N GLN A 137 -58.48 -6.18 36.58
CA GLN A 137 -58.54 -7.43 35.81
C GLN A 137 -59.99 -7.63 35.22
N ASP A 138 -61.00 -7.38 36.00
CA ASP A 138 -62.38 -7.53 35.55
C ASP A 138 -62.78 -6.43 34.56
N LEU A 139 -62.15 -5.26 34.65
CA LEU A 139 -62.30 -4.17 33.69
C LEU A 139 -61.63 -4.53 32.33
N LYS A 140 -60.49 -5.18 32.34
CA LYS A 140 -59.86 -5.69 31.15
C LYS A 140 -60.62 -6.82 30.47
N GLU A 141 -61.39 -7.61 31.24
CA GLU A 141 -62.25 -8.69 30.75
C GLU A 141 -63.64 -8.18 30.30
N GLY A 142 -63.90 -6.88 30.37
CA GLY A 142 -65.13 -6.25 29.91
C GLY A 142 -66.40 -6.50 30.79
N ARG A 143 -66.18 -6.99 32.05
CA ARG A 143 -67.30 -7.44 32.91
C ARG A 143 -68.05 -6.30 33.60
N TYR A 144 -67.41 -5.15 33.77
CA TYR A 144 -67.98 -4.01 34.53
C TYR A 144 -67.76 -2.65 33.88
N SER A 145 -67.59 -2.58 32.56
CA SER A 145 -67.46 -1.30 31.89
C SER A 145 -68.73 -0.91 31.16
N SER A 146 -69.15 0.31 31.31
CA SER A 146 -70.29 0.86 30.55
C SER A 146 -69.85 1.22 29.12
N MET A 147 -68.52 1.41 28.90
CA MET A 147 -67.94 1.65 27.61
C MET A 147 -66.46 1.23 27.64
N ALA A 148 -66.07 0.30 26.79
CA ALA A 148 -64.67 -0.10 26.60
C ALA A 148 -64.33 0.12 25.12
N VAL A 149 -63.29 0.89 24.88
CA VAL A 149 -62.73 1.04 23.55
C VAL A 149 -61.38 0.32 23.60
N TYR A 150 -61.27 -0.73 22.83
CA TYR A 150 -60.03 -1.44 22.59
C TYR A 150 -59.51 -1.02 21.23
N THR A 151 -58.32 -0.50 21.22
CA THR A 151 -57.61 -0.18 19.98
C THR A 151 -56.36 -1.02 19.92
N ASP A 152 -56.40 -2.03 19.07
CA ASP A 152 -55.24 -2.88 18.76
C ASP A 152 -54.53 -2.25 17.55
N ASN A 153 -53.48 -1.55 17.82
CA ASN A 153 -52.61 -1.02 16.78
C ASN A 153 -51.36 -1.88 16.69
N THR A 154 -51.36 -2.76 15.72
CA THR A 154 -50.16 -3.51 15.33
C THR A 154 -49.50 -2.79 14.15
N ASP A 155 -48.59 -1.88 14.43
CA ASP A 155 -47.80 -1.25 13.41
C ASP A 155 -46.56 -2.15 13.11
N ASN A 156 -46.60 -2.75 11.94
CA ASN A 156 -45.49 -3.52 11.41
C ASN A 156 -44.76 -2.60 10.40
N THR A 157 -43.75 -1.89 10.88
CA THR A 157 -42.96 -1.01 10.02
C THR A 157 -41.71 -1.75 9.56
N ASN A 158 -41.76 -2.25 8.34
CA ASN A 158 -40.60 -2.78 7.63
C ASN A 158 -39.89 -1.61 6.95
N SER A 159 -38.85 -1.09 7.58
CA SER A 159 -38.00 -0.08 6.97
C SER A 159 -36.74 -0.74 6.44
N SER A 160 -36.65 -0.89 5.12
CA SER A 160 -35.41 -1.25 4.45
C SER A 160 -34.72 0.05 4.02
N ASN A 161 -33.66 0.41 4.71
CA ASN A 161 -32.84 1.57 4.37
C ASN A 161 -31.58 1.09 3.67
N THR A 162 -31.52 1.33 2.37
CA THR A 162 -30.31 1.10 1.56
C THR A 162 -29.63 2.45 1.39
N ASN A 163 -28.63 2.71 2.21
CA ASN A 163 -27.79 3.90 2.04
C ASN A 163 -26.53 3.51 1.27
N ASP A 164 -26.51 3.85 0.00
CA ASP A 164 -25.31 3.89 -0.80
C ASP A 164 -24.64 5.25 -0.56
N TYR A 165 -23.55 5.25 0.18
CA TYR A 165 -22.76 6.45 0.32
C TYR A 165 -21.43 6.29 -0.39
N THR A 166 -21.12 7.26 -1.23
CA THR A 166 -19.81 7.43 -1.81
C THR A 166 -19.16 8.62 -1.12
N ARG A 167 -18.28 8.34 -0.19
CA ARG A 167 -17.50 9.40 0.47
C ARG A 167 -16.24 9.65 -0.33
N ARG A 168 -16.17 10.77 -1.00
CA ARG A 168 -14.99 11.27 -1.65
C ARG A 168 -14.24 12.15 -0.66
N VAL A 169 -13.16 11.63 -0.07
CA VAL A 169 -12.29 12.43 0.78
C VAL A 169 -11.17 12.98 -0.09
N GLU A 170 -11.27 14.23 -0.48
CA GLU A 170 -10.16 14.98 -1.05
C GLU A 170 -9.32 15.49 0.12
N SER A 171 -8.29 14.75 0.48
CA SER A 171 -7.40 15.16 1.56
C SER A 171 -5.97 15.22 1.05
N LEU A 172 -5.48 16.42 0.94
CA LEU A 172 -4.05 16.72 0.84
C LEU A 172 -3.37 16.66 2.21
N ASN A 173 -4.00 16.07 3.24
CA ASN A 173 -3.48 16.01 4.62
C ASN A 173 -2.89 17.34 5.15
N GLY A 174 -3.43 18.48 4.67
CA GLY A 174 -2.95 19.80 5.06
C GLY A 174 -1.61 20.23 4.45
N LEU A 175 -1.02 19.40 3.58
CA LEU A 175 0.21 19.75 2.87
C LEU A 175 -0.11 20.57 1.62
N THR A 176 0.73 21.56 1.34
CA THR A 176 0.69 22.27 0.05
C THR A 176 1.23 21.36 -1.06
N TYR A 177 0.82 21.61 -2.32
CA TYR A 177 1.34 20.86 -3.48
C TYR A 177 2.86 20.85 -3.55
N SER A 178 3.50 21.94 -3.20
CA SER A 178 4.96 22.07 -3.20
C SER A 178 5.62 21.22 -2.10
N GLU A 179 5.01 21.10 -0.94
CA GLU A 179 5.50 20.25 0.14
C GLU A 179 5.29 18.77 -0.16
N ALA A 180 4.12 18.39 -0.69
CA ALA A 180 3.86 17.03 -1.12
C ALA A 180 4.85 16.59 -2.22
N PHE A 181 5.14 17.50 -3.17
CA PHE A 181 6.08 17.24 -4.25
C PHE A 181 7.53 17.13 -3.75
N ARG A 182 7.93 17.98 -2.80
CA ARG A 182 9.26 17.91 -2.18
C ARG A 182 9.45 16.62 -1.39
N ASN A 183 8.49 16.26 -0.54
CA ASN A 183 8.50 15.01 0.21
C ASN A 183 8.57 13.78 -0.71
N TYR A 184 7.94 13.89 -1.86
CA TYR A 184 8.02 12.89 -2.91
C TYR A 184 9.43 12.69 -3.46
N PHE A 185 10.06 13.77 -3.92
CA PHE A 185 11.43 13.70 -4.44
C PHE A 185 12.41 13.21 -3.38
N ASP A 186 12.29 13.71 -2.16
CA ASP A 186 13.14 13.30 -1.04
C ASP A 186 12.99 11.80 -0.75
N ASN A 187 11.77 11.27 -0.80
CA ASN A 187 11.52 9.84 -0.60
C ASN A 187 12.04 8.98 -1.75
N ILE A 188 11.89 9.41 -3.01
CA ILE A 188 12.43 8.66 -4.17
C ILE A 188 13.96 8.56 -4.09
N ILE A 189 14.63 9.69 -3.91
CA ILE A 189 16.09 9.75 -3.83
C ILE A 189 16.56 8.87 -2.67
N SER A 190 15.87 8.93 -1.53
CA SER A 190 16.20 8.15 -0.36
C SER A 190 16.10 6.63 -0.61
N ILE A 191 15.06 6.16 -1.31
CA ILE A 191 14.90 4.71 -1.58
C ILE A 191 16.01 4.18 -2.49
N ASP A 192 16.32 4.87 -3.58
CA ASP A 192 17.37 4.46 -4.51
C ASP A 192 18.76 4.51 -3.84
N GLU A 193 19.01 5.55 -3.05
CA GLU A 193 20.27 5.69 -2.31
C GLU A 193 20.41 4.63 -1.23
N GLU A 194 19.35 4.39 -0.45
CA GLU A 194 19.33 3.33 0.56
C GLU A 194 19.58 1.97 -0.07
N LEU A 195 18.89 1.68 -1.19
CA LEU A 195 19.08 0.44 -1.92
C LEU A 195 20.52 0.25 -2.39
N VAL A 196 21.12 1.26 -2.99
CA VAL A 196 22.51 1.17 -3.48
C VAL A 196 23.49 0.98 -2.31
N ASN A 197 23.27 1.63 -1.18
CA ASN A 197 24.10 1.51 0.01
C ASN A 197 24.07 0.11 0.64
N GLU A 198 22.97 -0.66 0.47
CA GLU A 198 22.86 -2.04 0.94
C GLU A 198 23.89 -2.99 0.30
N PHE A 199 24.52 -2.60 -0.79
CA PHE A 199 25.55 -3.39 -1.46
C PHE A 199 26.97 -3.04 -1.01
N SER A 200 27.16 -2.09 -0.10
CA SER A 200 28.48 -1.64 0.36
C SER A 200 29.38 -2.77 0.83
N ASP A 201 28.80 -3.79 1.47
CA ASP A 201 29.52 -4.96 2.00
C ASP A 201 30.13 -5.86 0.91
N LEU A 202 29.67 -5.72 -0.33
CA LEU A 202 30.18 -6.48 -1.47
C LEU A 202 31.45 -5.86 -2.08
N PHE A 203 31.81 -4.66 -1.61
CA PHE A 203 32.94 -3.88 -2.13
C PHE A 203 33.93 -3.56 -1.01
N MET A 204 35.18 -3.41 -1.40
CA MET A 204 36.22 -2.99 -0.45
C MET A 204 35.99 -1.57 0.04
N VAL A 205 36.20 -1.35 1.33
CA VAL A 205 36.13 -0.02 1.95
C VAL A 205 37.32 0.81 1.46
N ILE A 206 37.03 2.02 0.99
CA ILE A 206 38.07 2.99 0.68
C ILE A 206 38.37 3.72 1.99
N TRP A 207 39.62 3.61 2.44
CA TRP A 207 40.15 4.36 3.59
C TRP A 207 40.60 5.74 3.16
#